data_df4d6260febf95899ae0a8f285aaf32d
#
_entry.id   df4d6260febf95899ae0a8f285aaf32d
#
_cell.length_a   1.000
_cell.length_b   1.000
_cell.length_c   1.000
_cell.angle_alpha   90.00
_cell.angle_beta   90.00
_cell.angle_gamma   90.00
#
_symmetry.space_group_name_H-M   'P 1'
#
loop_
_entity.id
_entity.type
_entity.pdbx_description
1 polymer ?
#
loop_
_entity_poly.entity_id
_entity_poly.type
_entity_poly.pdbx_seq_one_letter_code
_entity_poly.pdbx_strand_id
1 'polypeptide(L)'
;MPLTLRTSARAIILDEDDRVLLCRFVFPHPAVPNGAQVVWAAPGGGIEPGEDRLSALRRELREETGLVTAIDPPHVWHQVVAADHAPGFDGIVNDYFLIRATHFEPQGEFTDDQLAAEHLAGFRWWQLSEIANYTGPDLFSPRDLAKPLIDLLTSGIPSDPVTLGL
;
A
#
# COMPACT_ATOMS: atom_id res chain seq x y z
N MET A 1 -21.61 13.47 -16.01
CA MET A 1 -20.65 12.42 -16.43
C MET A 1 -20.29 11.57 -15.24
N PRO A 2 -20.33 10.25 -15.36
CA PRO A 2 -19.87 9.41 -14.28
C PRO A 2 -18.36 9.58 -14.06
N LEU A 3 -17.93 9.50 -12.80
CA LEU A 3 -16.51 9.60 -12.46
C LEU A 3 -15.76 8.35 -12.92
N THR A 4 -14.58 8.54 -13.48
CA THR A 4 -13.68 7.45 -13.84
C THR A 4 -12.67 7.29 -12.69
N LEU A 5 -12.82 6.22 -11.90
CA LEU A 5 -11.95 5.94 -10.76
C LEU A 5 -11.00 4.79 -11.07
N ARG A 6 -9.73 4.97 -10.72
CA ARG A 6 -8.77 3.87 -10.71
C ARG A 6 -8.92 3.13 -9.39
N THR A 7 -9.25 1.86 -9.45
CA THR A 7 -9.40 1.04 -8.24
C THR A 7 -8.14 0.21 -8.00
N SER A 8 -7.74 0.12 -6.74
CA SER A 8 -6.56 -0.63 -6.31
C SER A 8 -6.87 -1.46 -5.08
N ALA A 9 -6.23 -2.60 -4.97
CA ALA A 9 -6.27 -3.45 -3.79
C ALA A 9 -4.88 -3.49 -3.16
N ARG A 10 -4.80 -3.23 -1.85
CA ARG A 10 -3.53 -3.15 -1.11
C ARG A 10 -3.60 -4.00 0.15
N ALA A 11 -2.44 -4.47 0.61
CA ALA A 11 -2.36 -5.31 1.79
C ALA A 11 -1.63 -4.61 2.92
N ILE A 12 -2.24 -4.60 4.10
CA ILE A 12 -1.53 -4.34 5.35
C ILE A 12 -1.00 -5.68 5.82
N ILE A 13 0.30 -5.90 5.61
CA ILE A 13 0.97 -7.15 5.96
C ILE A 13 1.69 -6.95 7.29
N LEU A 14 1.25 -7.67 8.31
CA LEU A 14 1.86 -7.64 9.65
C LEU A 14 2.56 -8.96 9.92
N ASP A 15 3.79 -8.88 10.43
CA ASP A 15 4.52 -10.07 10.88
C ASP A 15 4.17 -10.43 12.34
N GLU A 16 4.85 -11.44 12.88
CA GLU A 16 4.64 -11.93 14.26
C GLU A 16 4.96 -10.89 15.33
N ASP A 17 5.74 -9.85 14.99
CA ASP A 17 6.10 -8.76 15.91
C ASP A 17 5.33 -7.47 15.62
N ASP A 18 4.23 -7.57 14.87
CA ASP A 18 3.37 -6.43 14.45
C ASP A 18 4.14 -5.37 13.64
N ARG A 19 5.22 -5.77 12.96
CA ARG A 19 5.87 -4.90 11.98
C ARG A 19 5.09 -4.93 10.68
N VAL A 20 4.97 -3.79 10.03
CA VAL A 20 4.24 -3.65 8.77
C VAL A 20 5.23 -3.56 7.60
N LEU A 21 4.94 -4.30 6.53
CA LEU A 21 5.74 -4.24 5.31
C LEU A 21 5.27 -3.09 4.44
N LEU A 22 6.16 -2.16 4.15
CA LEU A 22 5.88 -1.05 3.24
C LEU A 22 6.82 -1.07 2.05
N CYS A 23 6.28 -0.66 0.91
CA CYS A 23 7.02 -0.42 -0.32
C CYS A 23 7.60 0.98 -0.31
N ARG A 24 8.86 1.10 -0.76
CA ARG A 24 9.51 2.39 -0.93
C ARG A 24 9.33 2.84 -2.37
N PHE A 25 8.41 3.77 -2.60
CA PHE A 25 8.20 4.37 -3.91
C PHE A 25 9.02 5.65 -4.04
N VAL A 26 9.65 5.82 -5.19
CA VAL A 26 10.46 7.02 -5.49
C VAL A 26 9.91 7.67 -6.74
N PHE A 27 9.43 8.90 -6.57
CA PHE A 27 8.86 9.67 -7.67
C PHE A 27 9.73 10.90 -7.96
N PRO A 28 9.89 11.30 -9.23
CA PRO A 28 10.53 12.58 -9.56
C PRO A 28 9.76 13.74 -8.90
N HIS A 29 10.47 14.69 -8.31
CA HIS A 29 9.86 15.85 -7.69
C HIS A 29 10.13 17.09 -8.53
N PRO A 30 9.09 17.72 -9.13
CA PRO A 30 9.28 18.82 -10.09
C PRO A 30 9.89 20.09 -9.46
N ALA A 31 9.74 20.29 -8.16
CA ALA A 31 10.25 21.47 -7.48
C ALA A 31 11.74 21.35 -7.10
N VAL A 32 12.35 20.17 -7.22
CA VAL A 32 13.75 19.94 -6.85
C VAL A 32 14.46 19.31 -8.02
N PRO A 33 15.34 20.04 -8.74
CA PRO A 33 16.13 19.48 -9.84
C PRO A 33 16.94 18.28 -9.34
N ASN A 34 16.81 17.14 -10.02
CA ASN A 34 17.40 15.85 -9.62
C ASN A 34 16.93 15.33 -8.26
N GLY A 35 15.88 15.95 -7.67
CA GLY A 35 15.27 15.52 -6.44
C GLY A 35 14.20 14.45 -6.67
N ALA A 36 13.94 13.66 -5.63
CA ALA A 36 12.91 12.65 -5.66
C ALA A 36 12.12 12.70 -4.36
N GLN A 37 10.81 12.42 -4.46
CA GLN A 37 9.97 12.25 -3.28
C GLN A 37 9.82 10.76 -3.01
N VAL A 38 10.17 10.36 -1.79
CA VAL A 38 9.96 8.99 -1.30
C VAL A 38 8.62 8.90 -0.61
N VAL A 39 7.82 7.90 -1.00
CA VAL A 39 6.53 7.59 -0.36
C VAL A 39 6.55 6.13 0.05
N TRP A 40 6.27 5.90 1.33
CA TRP A 40 6.11 4.56 1.89
C TRP A 40 4.62 4.21 1.88
N ALA A 41 4.29 3.12 1.21
CA ALA A 41 2.90 2.70 1.05
C ALA A 41 2.79 1.18 1.07
N ALA A 42 1.59 0.70 1.39
CA ALA A 42 1.30 -0.73 1.41
C ALA A 42 1.45 -1.36 0.03
N PRO A 43 1.97 -2.59 -0.06
CA PRO A 43 2.04 -3.31 -1.32
C PRO A 43 0.65 -3.59 -1.91
N GLY A 44 0.59 -3.69 -3.23
CA GLY A 44 -0.63 -3.87 -3.98
C GLY A 44 -0.62 -3.02 -5.24
N GLY A 45 -1.73 -2.93 -5.91
CA GLY A 45 -1.84 -2.13 -7.12
C GLY A 45 -3.20 -2.19 -7.78
N GLY A 46 -3.26 -1.73 -9.02
CA GLY A 46 -4.49 -1.58 -9.78
C GLY A 46 -5.17 -2.90 -10.12
N ILE A 47 -6.49 -2.86 -10.08
CA ILE A 47 -7.34 -3.98 -10.49
C ILE A 47 -7.45 -3.95 -12.02
N GLU A 48 -7.10 -5.05 -12.67
CA GLU A 48 -7.19 -5.17 -14.11
C GLU A 48 -8.61 -5.53 -14.56
N PRO A 49 -8.99 -5.22 -15.82
CA PRO A 49 -10.30 -5.61 -16.33
C PRO A 49 -10.54 -7.11 -16.17
N GLY A 50 -11.71 -7.46 -15.63
CA GLY A 50 -12.10 -8.85 -15.39
C GLY A 50 -11.57 -9.46 -14.09
N GLU A 51 -10.73 -8.76 -13.34
CA GLU A 51 -10.31 -9.20 -12.01
C GLU A 51 -11.25 -8.70 -10.93
N ASP A 52 -11.48 -9.49 -9.89
CA ASP A 52 -12.01 -8.97 -8.64
C ASP A 52 -10.87 -8.44 -7.75
N ARG A 53 -11.23 -7.77 -6.65
CA ARG A 53 -10.25 -7.13 -5.76
C ARG A 53 -9.25 -8.12 -5.15
N LEU A 54 -9.72 -9.28 -4.72
CA LEU A 54 -8.86 -10.27 -4.06
C LEU A 54 -7.93 -10.96 -5.06
N SER A 55 -8.40 -11.21 -6.27
CA SER A 55 -7.56 -11.75 -7.35
C SER A 55 -6.45 -10.77 -7.72
N ALA A 56 -6.79 -9.48 -7.84
CA ALA A 56 -5.82 -8.43 -8.09
C ALA A 56 -4.79 -8.35 -6.97
N LEU A 57 -5.25 -8.39 -5.71
CA LEU A 57 -4.37 -8.35 -4.55
C LEU A 57 -3.38 -9.52 -4.55
N ARG A 58 -3.87 -10.74 -4.77
CA ARG A 58 -3.01 -11.93 -4.83
C ARG A 58 -1.97 -11.84 -5.94
N ARG A 59 -2.38 -11.37 -7.11
CA ARG A 59 -1.47 -11.17 -8.24
C ARG A 59 -0.38 -10.16 -7.90
N GLU A 60 -0.76 -8.98 -7.39
CA GLU A 60 0.17 -7.91 -7.04
C GLU A 60 1.16 -8.34 -5.96
N LEU A 61 0.69 -9.02 -4.92
CA LEU A 61 1.56 -9.50 -3.84
C LEU A 61 2.57 -10.53 -4.35
N ARG A 62 2.15 -11.42 -5.22
CA ARG A 62 3.03 -12.41 -5.81
C ARG A 62 4.09 -11.76 -6.71
N GLU A 63 3.68 -10.78 -7.52
CA GLU A 63 4.58 -10.05 -8.41
C GLU A 63 5.59 -9.20 -7.65
N GLU A 64 5.16 -8.48 -6.64
CA GLU A 64 6.00 -7.54 -5.91
C GLU A 64 6.78 -8.17 -4.77
N THR A 65 6.13 -8.96 -3.93
CA THR A 65 6.70 -9.43 -2.66
C THR A 65 6.96 -10.93 -2.58
N GLY A 66 6.36 -11.70 -3.47
CA GLY A 66 6.43 -13.16 -3.41
C GLY A 66 5.46 -13.79 -2.41
N LEU A 67 4.67 -13.00 -1.69
CA LEU A 67 3.72 -13.53 -0.73
C LEU A 67 2.56 -14.21 -1.43
N VAL A 68 2.28 -15.45 -1.03
CA VAL A 68 1.13 -16.22 -1.49
C VAL A 68 0.19 -16.43 -0.31
N THR A 69 -1.08 -16.06 -0.45
CA THR A 69 -2.10 -16.27 0.55
C THR A 69 -3.25 -17.08 -0.02
N ALA A 70 -3.69 -18.10 0.72
CA ALA A 70 -4.80 -18.98 0.33
C ALA A 70 -6.12 -18.57 0.99
N ILE A 71 -6.07 -17.68 1.98
CA ILE A 71 -7.24 -17.23 2.76
C ILE A 71 -7.65 -15.85 2.30
N ASP A 72 -8.97 -15.61 2.19
CA ASP A 72 -9.47 -14.29 1.89
C ASP A 72 -9.24 -13.36 3.09
N PRO A 73 -8.42 -12.31 2.93
CA PRO A 73 -8.15 -11.39 4.03
C PRO A 73 -9.33 -10.46 4.31
N PRO A 74 -9.52 -10.03 5.57
CA PRO A 74 -10.57 -9.07 5.88
C PRO A 74 -10.28 -7.70 5.28
N HIS A 75 -11.33 -7.05 4.78
CA HIS A 75 -11.29 -5.68 4.27
C HIS A 75 -11.34 -4.72 5.46
N VAL A 76 -10.29 -3.94 5.67
CA VAL A 76 -10.15 -3.12 6.87
C VAL A 76 -10.24 -1.62 6.62
N TRP A 77 -9.78 -1.13 5.48
CA TRP A 77 -9.79 0.30 5.16
C TRP A 77 -10.23 0.57 3.72
N HIS A 78 -10.81 1.75 3.54
CA HIS A 78 -11.25 2.27 2.25
C HIS A 78 -10.80 3.73 2.14
N GLN A 79 -10.20 4.10 1.01
CA GLN A 79 -9.68 5.46 0.79
C GLN A 79 -9.99 5.92 -0.62
N VAL A 80 -10.44 7.15 -0.75
CA VAL A 80 -10.61 7.81 -2.05
C VAL A 80 -9.65 8.99 -2.12
N VAL A 81 -8.81 9.00 -3.15
CA VAL A 81 -7.78 10.02 -3.34
C VAL A 81 -8.12 10.85 -4.57
N ALA A 82 -7.88 12.16 -4.47
CA ALA A 82 -8.21 13.11 -5.54
C ALA A 82 -7.43 12.86 -6.84
N ALA A 83 -7.98 13.38 -7.95
CA ALA A 83 -7.51 13.19 -9.31
C ALA A 83 -6.06 13.63 -9.59
N ASP A 84 -5.52 14.54 -8.81
CA ASP A 84 -4.16 15.08 -9.01
C ASP A 84 -3.06 14.01 -8.95
N HIS A 85 -3.37 12.87 -8.33
CA HIS A 85 -2.42 11.77 -8.15
C HIS A 85 -2.67 10.60 -9.10
N ALA A 86 -3.61 10.75 -10.05
CA ALA A 86 -4.01 9.67 -10.95
C ALA A 86 -4.26 10.19 -12.38
N PRO A 87 -3.20 10.46 -13.17
CA PRO A 87 -3.36 10.94 -14.54
C PRO A 87 -4.30 10.02 -15.34
N GLY A 88 -5.29 10.61 -16.02
CA GLY A 88 -6.27 9.88 -16.80
C GLY A 88 -7.48 9.38 -16.04
N PHE A 89 -7.54 9.62 -14.72
CA PHE A 89 -8.66 9.23 -13.86
C PHE A 89 -9.14 10.43 -13.05
N ASP A 90 -10.39 10.34 -12.58
CA ASP A 90 -10.98 11.34 -11.68
C ASP A 90 -10.57 11.15 -10.22
N GLY A 91 -10.01 10.00 -9.92
CA GLY A 91 -9.50 9.67 -8.58
C GLY A 91 -9.02 8.24 -8.49
N ILE A 92 -8.48 7.90 -7.32
CA ILE A 92 -8.02 6.55 -6.98
C ILE A 92 -8.84 6.07 -5.79
N VAL A 93 -9.34 4.84 -5.87
CA VAL A 93 -9.95 4.15 -4.73
C VAL A 93 -8.98 3.06 -4.28
N ASN A 94 -8.54 3.14 -3.04
CA ASN A 94 -7.70 2.12 -2.42
C ASN A 94 -8.52 1.34 -1.41
N ASP A 95 -8.59 0.03 -1.59
CA ASP A 95 -9.16 -0.89 -0.61
C ASP A 95 -8.04 -1.68 0.03
N TYR A 96 -7.98 -1.68 1.36
CA TYR A 96 -6.90 -2.31 2.13
C TYR A 96 -7.42 -3.54 2.86
N PHE A 97 -6.61 -4.59 2.80
CA PHE A 97 -6.91 -5.89 3.40
C PHE A 97 -5.82 -6.26 4.40
N LEU A 98 -6.20 -6.83 5.53
CA LEU A 98 -5.24 -7.24 6.55
C LEU A 98 -4.75 -8.67 6.30
N ILE A 99 -3.43 -8.83 6.23
CA ILE A 99 -2.79 -10.14 6.10
C ILE A 99 -1.76 -10.27 7.21
N ARG A 100 -1.86 -11.36 7.97
CA ARG A 100 -0.82 -11.74 8.92
C ARG A 100 0.07 -12.80 8.27
N ALA A 101 1.38 -12.60 8.37
CA ALA A 101 2.36 -13.52 7.79
C ALA A 101 3.55 -13.67 8.72
N THR A 102 4.24 -14.79 8.65
CA THR A 102 5.56 -14.92 9.26
C THR A 102 6.52 -13.99 8.54
N HIS A 103 7.41 -13.33 9.27
CA HIS A 103 8.39 -12.42 8.68
C HIS A 103 9.13 -13.08 7.51
N PHE A 104 9.24 -12.37 6.41
CA PHE A 104 9.91 -12.86 5.20
C PHE A 104 10.68 -11.72 4.51
N GLU A 105 11.64 -12.07 3.67
CA GLU A 105 12.31 -11.11 2.79
C GLU A 105 11.50 -10.96 1.50
N PRO A 106 10.98 -9.77 1.20
CA PRO A 106 10.17 -9.57 0.00
C PRO A 106 10.99 -9.78 -1.27
N GLN A 107 10.55 -10.74 -2.07
CA GLN A 107 11.10 -10.99 -3.40
C GLN A 107 10.04 -11.70 -4.22
N GLY A 108 9.45 -10.96 -5.16
CA GLY A 108 8.39 -11.46 -6.01
C GLY A 108 8.87 -11.93 -7.37
N GLU A 109 7.93 -12.10 -8.28
CA GLU A 109 8.17 -12.50 -9.66
C GLU A 109 8.81 -11.39 -10.51
N PHE A 110 8.60 -10.13 -10.12
CA PHE A 110 9.14 -9.00 -10.86
C PHE A 110 10.64 -8.86 -10.64
N THR A 111 11.34 -8.54 -11.72
CA THR A 111 12.76 -8.14 -11.66
C THR A 111 12.87 -6.72 -11.07
N ASP A 112 14.08 -6.33 -10.68
CA ASP A 112 14.32 -4.96 -10.21
C ASP A 112 13.92 -3.91 -11.25
N ASP A 113 14.14 -4.18 -12.53
CA ASP A 113 13.75 -3.27 -13.61
C ASP A 113 12.23 -3.16 -13.73
N GLN A 114 11.51 -4.26 -13.57
CA GLN A 114 10.04 -4.25 -13.57
C GLN A 114 9.48 -3.48 -12.38
N LEU A 115 10.07 -3.64 -11.20
CA LEU A 115 9.69 -2.88 -10.01
C LEU A 115 9.99 -1.38 -10.21
N ALA A 116 11.14 -1.05 -10.76
CA ALA A 116 11.53 0.35 -11.02
C ALA A 116 10.58 1.02 -12.01
N ALA A 117 10.04 0.28 -12.99
CA ALA A 117 9.04 0.80 -13.92
C ALA A 117 7.74 1.24 -13.20
N GLU A 118 7.48 0.68 -12.03
CA GLU A 118 6.34 1.05 -11.16
C GLU A 118 6.77 2.00 -10.04
N HIS A 119 7.95 2.59 -10.12
CA HIS A 119 8.55 3.48 -9.11
C HIS A 119 8.87 2.79 -7.79
N LEU A 120 8.86 1.47 -7.74
CA LEU A 120 9.13 0.70 -6.53
C LEU A 120 10.63 0.43 -6.41
N ALA A 121 11.27 1.04 -5.41
CA ALA A 121 12.71 1.01 -5.21
C ALA A 121 13.16 0.06 -4.10
N GLY A 122 12.24 -0.52 -3.35
CA GLY A 122 12.56 -1.44 -2.27
C GLY A 122 11.44 -1.61 -1.27
N PHE A 123 11.75 -2.33 -0.21
CA PHE A 123 10.81 -2.66 0.85
C PHE A 123 11.47 -2.45 2.20
N ARG A 124 10.64 -2.21 3.22
CA ARG A 124 11.10 -2.20 4.60
C ARG A 124 9.99 -2.66 5.53
N TRP A 125 10.37 -3.47 6.50
CA TRP A 125 9.53 -3.77 7.65
C TRP A 125 9.67 -2.66 8.68
N TRP A 126 8.56 -2.04 9.03
CA TRP A 126 8.53 -0.92 9.96
C TRP A 126 7.89 -1.33 11.27
N GLN A 127 8.51 -0.97 12.38
CA GLN A 127 7.83 -0.99 13.67
C GLN A 127 6.84 0.17 13.70
N LEU A 128 5.71 -0.03 14.38
CA LEU A 128 4.68 0.99 14.48
C LEU A 128 5.20 2.28 15.12
N SER A 129 6.04 2.12 16.17
CA SER A 129 6.69 3.24 16.84
C SER A 129 7.62 4.03 15.90
N GLU A 130 8.28 3.38 14.98
CA GLU A 130 9.14 4.06 13.99
C GLU A 130 8.32 4.95 13.06
N ILE A 131 7.15 4.48 12.63
CA ILE A 131 6.24 5.27 11.79
C ILE A 131 5.68 6.45 12.61
N ALA A 132 5.21 6.18 13.83
CA ALA A 132 4.61 7.19 14.70
C ALA A 132 5.58 8.32 15.05
N ASN A 133 6.85 8.01 15.19
CA ASN A 133 7.90 8.97 15.60
C ASN A 133 8.75 9.47 14.42
N TYR A 134 8.36 9.15 13.20
CA TYR A 134 9.14 9.52 12.02
C TYR A 134 9.18 11.04 11.84
N THR A 135 10.37 11.59 11.67
CA THR A 135 10.60 13.03 11.47
C THR A 135 11.40 13.35 10.20
N GLY A 136 11.69 12.34 9.38
CA GLY A 136 12.45 12.50 8.15
C GLY A 136 11.63 13.09 7.00
N PRO A 137 12.26 13.20 5.81
CA PRO A 137 11.63 13.85 4.64
C PRO A 137 10.66 12.97 3.86
N ASP A 138 10.61 11.67 4.14
CA ASP A 138 9.75 10.74 3.39
C ASP A 138 8.30 10.88 3.84
N LEU A 139 7.39 10.59 2.94
CA LEU A 139 5.95 10.59 3.23
C LEU A 139 5.44 9.16 3.41
N PHE A 140 4.38 9.03 4.21
CA PHE A 140 3.59 7.81 4.29
C PHE A 140 2.27 7.99 3.55
N SER A 141 1.72 6.93 3.01
CA SER A 141 0.39 6.93 2.40
C SER A 141 -0.50 5.89 3.08
N PRO A 142 -1.57 6.28 3.78
CA PRO A 142 -1.97 7.68 4.07
C PRO A 142 -0.94 8.38 4.96
N ARG A 143 -0.97 9.71 4.99
CA ARG A 143 0.06 10.49 5.70
C ARG A 143 0.13 10.20 7.19
N ASP A 144 -1.03 9.93 7.80
CA ASP A 144 -1.15 9.59 9.22
C ASP A 144 -1.22 8.08 9.46
N LEU A 145 -0.53 7.29 8.64
CA LEU A 145 -0.60 5.83 8.62
C LEU A 145 -0.49 5.18 10.01
N ALA A 146 0.30 5.76 10.92
CA ALA A 146 0.46 5.21 12.26
C ALA A 146 -0.86 5.12 13.02
N LYS A 147 -1.74 6.12 12.89
CA LYS A 147 -3.00 6.15 13.63
C LYS A 147 -3.95 5.01 13.28
N PRO A 148 -4.32 4.80 11.99
CA PRO A 148 -5.18 3.67 11.65
C PRO A 148 -4.52 2.31 11.94
N LEU A 149 -3.18 2.20 11.86
CA LEU A 149 -2.48 0.98 12.25
C LEU A 149 -2.61 0.70 13.76
N ILE A 150 -2.43 1.72 14.60
CA ILE A 150 -2.61 1.60 16.04
C ILE A 150 -4.04 1.17 16.36
N ASP A 151 -5.02 1.80 15.73
CA ASP A 151 -6.42 1.47 15.93
C ASP A 151 -6.71 0.02 15.53
N LEU A 152 -6.14 -0.43 14.43
CA LEU A 152 -6.30 -1.80 13.94
C LEU A 152 -5.73 -2.83 14.93
N LEU A 153 -4.57 -2.54 15.52
CA LEU A 153 -3.93 -3.43 16.48
C LEU A 153 -4.59 -3.40 17.86
N THR A 154 -5.12 -2.25 18.28
CA THR A 154 -5.75 -2.12 19.62
C THR A 154 -7.21 -2.51 19.63
N SER A 155 -7.97 -2.20 18.58
CA SER A 155 -9.41 -2.44 18.49
C SER A 155 -9.79 -3.67 17.68
N GLY A 156 -8.83 -4.26 16.96
CA GLY A 156 -9.06 -5.41 16.10
C GLY A 156 -9.67 -5.05 14.75
N ILE A 157 -10.11 -6.08 14.03
CA ILE A 157 -10.69 -5.92 12.69
C ILE A 157 -12.03 -5.19 12.80
N PRO A 158 -12.22 -4.06 12.09
CA PRO A 158 -13.49 -3.34 12.15
C PRO A 158 -14.61 -4.14 11.47
N SER A 159 -15.85 -3.96 11.93
CA SER A 159 -17.02 -4.60 11.32
C SER A 159 -17.27 -4.10 9.89
N ASP A 160 -16.99 -2.82 9.64
CA ASP A 160 -17.03 -2.21 8.32
C ASP A 160 -15.69 -1.53 8.06
N PRO A 161 -15.23 -1.48 6.78
CA PRO A 161 -13.98 -0.81 6.47
C PRO A 161 -13.98 0.66 6.92
N VAL A 162 -12.88 1.07 7.56
CA VAL A 162 -12.72 2.46 8.00
C VAL A 162 -12.33 3.33 6.80
N THR A 163 -13.03 4.45 6.63
CA THR A 163 -12.69 5.41 5.59
C THR A 163 -11.51 6.25 6.04
N LEU A 164 -10.44 6.22 5.25
CA LEU A 164 -9.22 6.99 5.54
C LEU A 164 -9.19 8.31 4.78
N GLY A 165 -8.46 9.28 5.34
CA GLY A 165 -8.07 10.50 4.64
C GLY A 165 -6.79 10.28 3.82
N LEU A 166 -6.20 11.38 3.36
CA LEU A 166 -4.92 11.39 2.63
C LEU A 166 -3.74 11.16 3.56
#